data_8324305d3cda865d1a4804a415797f39
#
_entry.id   8324305d3cda865d1a4804a415797f39
#
_cell.length_a   1.000
_cell.length_b   1.000
_cell.length_c   1.000
_cell.angle_alpha   90.00
_cell.angle_beta   90.00
_cell.angle_gamma   90.00
#
_symmetry.space_group_name_H-M   'P 1'
#
loop_
_entity.id
_entity.type
_entity.pdbx_description
1 polymer ?
#
loop_
_entity_poly.entity_id
_entity_poly.type
_entity_poly.pdbx_seq_one_letter_code
_entity_poly.pdbx_strand_id
1 'polypeptide(L)'
;MTKEEHPLKKVCIICAKGTIEDVYATLVMANGAVMEGIEAKVFFTFFGLDGITKKQMNSLHTGTVGNPAMRMPGGLPFPTILGSIPGVEAGVSAMMRSQMDKLDIPPVDEFLEMITAGGGEIYACKLAMDMFKLTKDDLWDEVLDVLTIGDFYGMCGGANTQIIFT
;
A
#
# COMPACT_ATOMS: atom_id res chain seq x y z
N MET A 1 -10.33 1.28 30.83
CA MET A 1 -9.92 2.53 30.17
C MET A 1 -11.01 2.85 29.15
N THR A 2 -11.73 3.96 29.35
CA THR A 2 -12.65 4.48 28.34
C THR A 2 -11.82 4.89 27.14
N LYS A 3 -12.05 4.27 25.96
CA LYS A 3 -11.47 4.75 24.71
C LYS A 3 -11.89 6.22 24.56
N GLU A 4 -10.98 7.17 24.74
CA GLU A 4 -11.23 8.54 24.33
C GLU A 4 -11.54 8.52 22.84
N GLU A 5 -12.63 9.17 22.47
CA GLU A 5 -13.05 9.24 21.07
C GLU A 5 -11.98 9.95 20.25
N HIS A 6 -11.35 9.23 19.30
CA HIS A 6 -10.26 9.79 18.51
C HIS A 6 -10.76 11.02 17.74
N PRO A 7 -10.05 12.17 17.79
CA PRO A 7 -10.48 13.39 17.12
C PRO A 7 -10.53 13.24 15.60
N LEU A 8 -9.66 12.40 15.03
CA LEU A 8 -9.69 12.02 13.61
C LEU A 8 -10.75 10.96 13.38
N LYS A 9 -11.65 11.18 12.43
CA LYS A 9 -12.78 10.28 12.14
C LYS A 9 -12.58 9.48 10.87
N LYS A 10 -11.81 10.02 9.92
CA LYS A 10 -11.59 9.42 8.61
C LYS A 10 -10.16 9.67 8.14
N VAL A 11 -9.58 8.65 7.53
CA VAL A 11 -8.36 8.77 6.72
C VAL A 11 -8.65 8.31 5.30
N CYS A 12 -8.17 9.10 4.33
CA CYS A 12 -8.16 8.75 2.93
C CYS A 12 -6.70 8.58 2.51
N ILE A 13 -6.29 7.36 2.19
CA ILE A 13 -4.90 7.04 1.88
C ILE A 13 -4.77 6.80 0.38
N ILE A 14 -3.85 7.50 -0.27
CA ILE A 14 -3.58 7.34 -1.70
C ILE A 14 -2.26 6.61 -1.85
N CYS A 15 -2.30 5.42 -2.42
CA CYS A 15 -1.12 4.64 -2.78
C CYS A 15 -0.85 4.77 -4.28
N ALA A 16 0.25 5.44 -4.64
CA ALA A 16 0.60 5.71 -6.04
C ALA A 16 1.80 4.91 -6.55
N LYS A 17 2.54 4.27 -5.66
CA LYS A 17 3.73 3.48 -6.01
C LYS A 17 3.54 2.01 -5.65
N GLY A 18 4.10 1.13 -6.50
CA GLY A 18 3.99 -0.32 -6.39
C GLY A 18 5.20 -1.00 -5.74
N THR A 19 6.01 -0.28 -4.97
CA THR A 19 7.12 -0.91 -4.26
C THR A 19 6.65 -1.53 -2.94
N ILE A 20 7.40 -2.50 -2.42
CA ILE A 20 7.09 -3.13 -1.12
C ILE A 20 6.91 -2.06 -0.05
N GLU A 21 7.86 -1.14 0.06
CA GLU A 21 7.87 -0.11 1.10
C GLU A 21 6.67 0.84 1.03
N ASP A 22 6.24 1.24 -0.16
CA ASP A 22 5.13 2.18 -0.33
C ASP A 22 3.77 1.48 -0.11
N VAL A 23 3.60 0.26 -0.63
CA VAL A 23 2.37 -0.52 -0.43
C VAL A 23 2.20 -0.89 1.05
N TYR A 24 3.24 -1.43 1.69
CA TYR A 24 3.15 -1.78 3.11
C TYR A 24 2.97 -0.55 4.02
N ALA A 25 3.57 0.61 3.69
CA ALA A 25 3.29 1.85 4.42
C ALA A 25 1.80 2.20 4.35
N THR A 26 1.17 2.05 3.18
CA THR A 26 -0.27 2.22 2.98
C THR A 26 -1.08 1.26 3.86
N LEU A 27 -0.76 -0.04 3.79
CA LEU A 27 -1.49 -1.09 4.51
C LEU A 27 -1.39 -0.92 6.04
N VAL A 28 -0.20 -0.62 6.55
CA VAL A 28 0.03 -0.39 7.98
C VAL A 28 -0.80 0.80 8.48
N MET A 29 -0.83 1.91 7.72
CA MET A 29 -1.62 3.08 8.09
C MET A 29 -3.13 2.80 8.03
N ALA A 30 -3.60 2.09 7.01
CA ALA A 30 -5.00 1.74 6.88
C ALA A 30 -5.46 0.80 8.00
N ASN A 31 -4.69 -0.26 8.27
CA ASN A 31 -4.98 -1.19 9.35
C ASN A 31 -4.95 -0.52 10.72
N GLY A 32 -3.95 0.33 10.96
CA GLY A 32 -3.87 1.11 12.21
C GLY A 32 -5.09 2.00 12.41
N ALA A 33 -5.57 2.67 11.35
CA ALA A 33 -6.78 3.48 11.42
C ALA A 33 -8.01 2.64 11.79
N VAL A 34 -8.20 1.51 11.13
CA VAL A 34 -9.31 0.58 11.41
C VAL A 34 -9.26 0.07 12.86
N MET A 35 -8.08 -0.30 13.36
CA MET A 35 -7.89 -0.75 14.75
C MET A 35 -8.24 0.32 15.78
N GLU A 36 -8.02 1.59 15.45
CA GLU A 36 -8.39 2.74 16.30
C GLU A 36 -9.86 3.19 16.13
N GLY A 37 -10.63 2.51 15.27
CA GLY A 37 -12.01 2.86 14.98
C GLY A 37 -12.16 4.11 14.10
N ILE A 38 -11.13 4.42 13.31
CA ILE A 38 -11.11 5.48 12.32
C ILE A 38 -11.51 4.90 10.97
N GLU A 39 -12.45 5.52 10.26
CA GLU A 39 -12.85 5.14 8.91
C GLU A 39 -11.64 5.21 7.97
N ALA A 40 -11.27 4.12 7.33
CA ALA A 40 -10.16 4.05 6.39
C ALA A 40 -10.64 3.83 4.97
N LYS A 41 -10.28 4.74 4.05
CA LYS A 41 -10.51 4.61 2.61
C LYS A 41 -9.18 4.63 1.89
N VAL A 42 -8.86 3.56 1.19
CA VAL A 42 -7.60 3.40 0.48
C VAL A 42 -7.83 3.45 -1.03
N PHE A 43 -7.12 4.31 -1.72
CA PHE A 43 -7.23 4.51 -3.16
C PHE A 43 -5.91 4.18 -3.84
N PHE A 44 -5.88 3.09 -4.55
CA PHE A 44 -4.73 2.64 -5.31
C PHE A 44 -4.76 3.23 -6.72
N THR A 45 -3.68 3.92 -7.09
CA THR A 45 -3.55 4.60 -8.38
C THR A 45 -2.16 4.37 -8.98
N PHE A 46 -2.01 4.61 -10.28
CA PHE A 46 -0.76 4.37 -11.00
C PHE A 46 -0.14 3.01 -10.65
N PHE A 47 1.15 2.98 -10.35
CA PHE A 47 1.86 1.74 -9.99
C PHE A 47 1.40 1.14 -8.66
N GLY A 48 0.75 1.94 -7.80
CA GLY A 48 0.14 1.41 -6.58
C GLY A 48 -0.91 0.33 -6.84
N LEU A 49 -1.52 0.28 -8.05
CA LEU A 49 -2.43 -0.80 -8.44
C LEU A 49 -1.80 -2.19 -8.33
N ASP A 50 -0.48 -2.32 -8.42
CA ASP A 50 0.22 -3.59 -8.22
C ASP A 50 -0.06 -4.19 -6.84
N GLY A 51 -0.29 -3.33 -5.83
CA GLY A 51 -0.65 -3.74 -4.47
C GLY A 51 -2.03 -4.40 -4.33
N ILE A 52 -2.90 -4.25 -5.33
CA ILE A 52 -4.24 -4.86 -5.35
C ILE A 52 -4.50 -5.64 -6.65
N THR A 53 -3.48 -5.90 -7.45
CA THR A 53 -3.58 -6.73 -8.65
C THR A 53 -3.17 -8.17 -8.31
N LYS A 54 -4.05 -9.15 -8.51
CA LYS A 54 -3.86 -10.56 -8.12
C LYS A 54 -2.52 -11.15 -8.51
N LYS A 55 -1.99 -10.77 -9.68
CA LYS A 55 -0.71 -11.31 -10.20
C LYS A 55 0.51 -10.69 -9.55
N GLN A 56 0.43 -9.46 -9.05
CA GLN A 56 1.56 -8.67 -8.55
C GLN A 56 1.60 -8.54 -7.02
N MET A 57 0.45 -8.46 -6.34
CA MET A 57 0.35 -8.02 -4.95
C MET A 57 1.27 -8.77 -3.97
N ASN A 58 1.50 -10.08 -4.18
CA ASN A 58 2.40 -10.87 -3.34
C ASN A 58 3.82 -11.02 -3.93
N SER A 59 4.12 -10.34 -5.05
CA SER A 59 5.44 -10.36 -5.69
C SER A 59 6.05 -8.97 -5.90
N LEU A 60 5.63 -8.00 -5.12
CA LEU A 60 6.15 -6.63 -5.19
C LEU A 60 7.66 -6.57 -4.97
N HIS A 61 8.29 -5.58 -5.55
CA HIS A 61 9.73 -5.36 -5.49
C HIS A 61 10.08 -4.12 -4.68
N THR A 62 11.25 -4.14 -4.06
CA THR A 62 11.80 -2.97 -3.37
C THR A 62 12.41 -2.00 -4.38
N GLY A 63 12.20 -0.70 -4.19
CA GLY A 63 12.87 0.33 -4.99
C GLY A 63 14.37 0.37 -4.69
N THR A 64 15.21 -0.16 -5.59
CA THR A 64 16.68 -0.23 -5.40
C THR A 64 17.42 0.90 -6.08
N VAL A 65 16.95 1.35 -7.24
CA VAL A 65 17.61 2.41 -8.01
C VAL A 65 17.36 3.77 -7.37
N GLY A 66 18.43 4.46 -7.01
CA GLY A 66 18.33 5.80 -6.43
C GLY A 66 17.80 5.84 -5.00
N ASN A 67 17.74 4.72 -4.30
CA ASN A 67 17.31 4.67 -2.90
C ASN A 67 18.52 4.84 -1.95
N PRO A 68 18.76 6.05 -1.40
CA PRO A 68 19.91 6.32 -0.53
C PRO A 68 19.73 5.74 0.88
N ALA A 69 18.54 5.33 1.24
CA ALA A 69 18.23 4.77 2.56
C ALA A 69 18.62 3.30 2.69
N MET A 70 18.88 2.61 1.58
CA MET A 70 19.25 1.20 1.61
C MET A 70 20.55 0.95 2.38
N ARG A 71 20.55 -0.14 3.15
CA ARG A 71 21.71 -0.60 3.92
C ARG A 71 22.04 -2.04 3.58
N MET A 72 23.36 -2.34 3.53
CA MET A 72 23.86 -3.70 3.49
C MET A 72 23.76 -4.36 4.88
N PRO A 73 23.79 -5.70 4.96
CA PRO A 73 24.00 -6.40 6.23
C PRO A 73 25.21 -5.80 6.98
N GLY A 74 25.03 -5.47 8.26
CA GLY A 74 26.04 -4.74 9.03
C GLY A 74 25.91 -3.22 9.04
N GLY A 75 24.85 -2.66 8.39
CA GLY A 75 24.51 -1.24 8.48
C GLY A 75 25.27 -0.31 7.54
N LEU A 76 26.14 -0.83 6.69
CA LEU A 76 26.87 -0.02 5.71
C LEU A 76 25.93 0.53 4.63
N PRO A 77 26.15 1.77 4.12
CA PRO A 77 25.37 2.31 3.02
C PRO A 77 25.46 1.40 1.78
N PHE A 78 24.32 1.13 1.16
CA PHE A 78 24.29 0.44 -0.13
C PHE A 78 24.58 1.44 -1.25
N PRO A 79 25.63 1.23 -2.06
CA PRO A 79 25.91 2.13 -3.18
C PRO A 79 24.76 2.12 -4.20
N THR A 80 24.13 3.26 -4.43
CA THR A 80 22.92 3.38 -5.26
C THR A 80 23.08 2.88 -6.69
N ILE A 81 24.30 2.95 -7.22
CA ILE A 81 24.64 2.43 -8.56
C ILE A 81 24.50 0.90 -8.65
N LEU A 82 24.70 0.18 -7.55
CA LEU A 82 24.57 -1.28 -7.52
C LEU A 82 23.09 -1.71 -7.68
N GLY A 83 22.14 -0.85 -7.32
CA GLY A 83 20.72 -1.10 -7.53
C GLY A 83 20.30 -1.30 -8.98
N SER A 84 21.14 -0.84 -9.93
CA SER A 84 20.89 -1.00 -11.38
C SER A 84 21.41 -2.33 -11.95
N ILE A 85 22.11 -3.15 -11.16
CA ILE A 85 22.66 -4.43 -11.62
C ILE A 85 21.53 -5.46 -11.67
N PRO A 86 21.36 -6.17 -12.81
CA PRO A 86 20.35 -7.22 -12.94
C PRO A 86 20.46 -8.26 -11.80
N GLY A 87 19.33 -8.57 -11.17
CA GLY A 87 19.24 -9.54 -10.07
C GLY A 87 19.46 -8.96 -8.66
N VAL A 88 20.05 -7.77 -8.52
CA VAL A 88 20.22 -7.12 -7.21
C VAL A 88 18.88 -6.77 -6.59
N GLU A 89 17.98 -6.21 -7.36
CA GLU A 89 16.62 -5.88 -6.92
C GLU A 89 15.87 -7.11 -6.37
N ALA A 90 15.93 -8.23 -7.09
CA ALA A 90 15.29 -9.48 -6.67
C ALA A 90 15.90 -10.00 -5.34
N GLY A 91 17.22 -9.92 -5.19
CA GLY A 91 17.94 -10.31 -3.97
C GLY A 91 17.56 -9.43 -2.78
N VAL A 92 17.50 -8.10 -2.97
CA VAL A 92 17.08 -7.14 -1.92
C VAL A 92 15.61 -7.34 -1.55
N SER A 93 14.74 -7.53 -2.53
CA SER A 93 13.32 -7.78 -2.29
C SER A 93 13.09 -9.09 -1.52
N ALA A 94 13.83 -10.15 -1.85
CA ALA A 94 13.78 -11.41 -1.11
C ALA A 94 14.28 -11.25 0.34
N MET A 95 15.36 -10.47 0.54
CA MET A 95 15.85 -10.17 1.88
C MET A 95 14.82 -9.38 2.71
N MET A 96 14.18 -8.38 2.11
CA MET A 96 13.15 -7.58 2.78
C MET A 96 11.97 -8.47 3.18
N ARG A 97 11.43 -9.27 2.27
CA ARG A 97 10.36 -10.23 2.59
C ARG A 97 10.76 -11.16 3.74
N SER A 98 11.97 -11.73 3.69
CA SER A 98 12.45 -12.57 4.79
C SER A 98 12.58 -11.86 6.13
N GLN A 99 12.82 -10.56 6.15
CA GLN A 99 12.80 -9.78 7.40
C GLN A 99 11.37 -9.54 7.88
N MET A 100 10.45 -9.29 6.95
CA MET A 100 9.01 -9.14 7.27
C MET A 100 8.42 -10.42 7.83
N ASP A 101 8.73 -11.58 7.21
CA ASP A 101 8.31 -12.91 7.70
C ASP A 101 8.78 -13.17 9.13
N LYS A 102 10.00 -12.76 9.50
CA LYS A 102 10.54 -12.91 10.86
C LYS A 102 9.83 -12.04 11.91
N LEU A 103 9.13 -11.01 11.46
CA LEU A 103 8.37 -10.10 12.30
C LEU A 103 6.86 -10.41 12.25
N ASP A 104 6.50 -11.54 11.66
CA ASP A 104 5.11 -11.97 11.46
C ASP A 104 4.26 -10.90 10.75
N ILE A 105 4.87 -10.15 9.80
CA ILE A 105 4.16 -9.19 8.98
C ILE A 105 3.45 -9.95 7.87
N PRO A 106 2.11 -9.87 7.76
CA PRO A 106 1.35 -10.66 6.80
C PRO A 106 1.67 -10.30 5.35
N PRO A 107 1.47 -11.22 4.38
CA PRO A 107 1.49 -10.89 2.97
C PRO A 107 0.37 -9.89 2.61
N VAL A 108 0.47 -9.28 1.43
CA VAL A 108 -0.39 -8.16 1.05
C VAL A 108 -1.88 -8.54 1.04
N ASP A 109 -2.23 -9.69 0.50
CA ASP A 109 -3.61 -10.19 0.45
C ASP A 109 -4.21 -10.37 1.85
N GLU A 110 -3.49 -11.00 2.75
CA GLU A 110 -3.92 -11.19 4.14
C GLU A 110 -4.05 -9.83 4.88
N PHE A 111 -3.15 -8.89 4.59
CA PHE A 111 -3.23 -7.54 5.16
C PHE A 111 -4.47 -6.78 4.65
N LEU A 112 -4.79 -6.92 3.37
CA LEU A 112 -6.01 -6.35 2.78
C LEU A 112 -7.28 -6.94 3.42
N GLU A 113 -7.30 -8.28 3.63
CA GLU A 113 -8.40 -8.95 4.33
C GLU A 113 -8.59 -8.41 5.76
N MET A 114 -7.50 -8.18 6.50
CA MET A 114 -7.57 -7.59 7.83
C MET A 114 -8.19 -6.19 7.81
N ILE A 115 -7.83 -5.37 6.83
CA ILE A 115 -8.36 -4.01 6.67
C ILE A 115 -9.86 -4.05 6.35
N THR A 116 -10.28 -4.86 5.39
CA THR A 116 -11.70 -4.94 4.99
C THR A 116 -12.56 -5.60 6.05
N ALA A 117 -12.07 -6.64 6.73
CA ALA A 117 -12.75 -7.25 7.87
C ALA A 117 -12.98 -6.25 9.02
N GLY A 118 -12.09 -5.28 9.17
CA GLY A 118 -12.23 -4.20 10.14
C GLY A 118 -13.09 -3.02 9.66
N GLY A 119 -13.64 -3.08 8.46
CA GLY A 119 -14.50 -2.05 7.86
C GLY A 119 -13.76 -1.00 7.02
N GLY A 120 -12.49 -1.22 6.70
CA GLY A 120 -11.77 -0.41 5.73
C GLY A 120 -12.23 -0.66 4.29
N GLU A 121 -12.15 0.34 3.45
CA GLU A 121 -12.64 0.30 2.07
C GLU A 121 -11.49 0.46 1.08
N ILE A 122 -11.40 -0.43 0.10
CA ILE A 122 -10.33 -0.47 -0.91
C ILE A 122 -10.90 -0.09 -2.27
N TYR A 123 -10.26 0.85 -2.94
CA TYR A 123 -10.68 1.40 -4.23
C TYR A 123 -9.56 1.43 -5.24
N ALA A 124 -9.89 1.24 -6.52
CA ALA A 124 -8.97 1.34 -7.65
C ALA A 124 -9.24 2.60 -8.48
N CYS A 125 -8.18 3.20 -9.00
CA CYS A 125 -8.26 4.36 -9.88
C CYS A 125 -8.63 3.97 -11.30
N LYS A 126 -9.77 4.47 -11.80
CA LYS A 126 -10.24 4.20 -13.17
C LYS A 126 -9.22 4.59 -14.23
N LEU A 127 -8.65 5.80 -14.14
CA LEU A 127 -7.67 6.29 -15.10
C LEU A 127 -6.43 5.38 -15.19
N ALA A 128 -5.91 4.96 -14.04
CA ALA A 128 -4.74 4.10 -14.00
C ALA A 128 -5.05 2.69 -14.53
N MET A 129 -6.22 2.15 -14.22
CA MET A 129 -6.68 0.87 -14.80
C MET A 129 -6.78 0.94 -16.32
N ASP A 130 -7.38 2.00 -16.86
CA ASP A 130 -7.49 2.21 -18.30
C ASP A 130 -6.10 2.31 -18.95
N MET A 131 -5.15 3.01 -18.31
CA MET A 131 -3.77 3.18 -18.78
C MET A 131 -3.02 1.85 -18.82
N PHE A 132 -3.17 1.02 -17.79
CA PHE A 132 -2.51 -0.30 -17.71
C PHE A 132 -3.33 -1.44 -18.32
N LYS A 133 -4.51 -1.14 -18.88
CA LYS A 133 -5.43 -2.11 -19.48
C LYS A 133 -5.85 -3.22 -18.51
N LEU A 134 -6.01 -2.85 -17.24
CA LEU A 134 -6.52 -3.74 -16.20
C LEU A 134 -8.05 -3.74 -16.22
N THR A 135 -8.61 -4.90 -15.91
CA THR A 135 -10.04 -5.10 -15.71
C THR A 135 -10.34 -5.35 -14.23
N LYS A 136 -11.60 -5.32 -13.83
CA LYS A 136 -12.00 -5.62 -12.46
C LYS A 136 -11.60 -7.06 -12.05
N ASP A 137 -11.56 -8.00 -12.99
CA ASP A 137 -11.20 -9.39 -12.75
C ASP A 137 -9.70 -9.57 -12.40
N ASP A 138 -8.86 -8.62 -12.82
CA ASP A 138 -7.43 -8.61 -12.49
C ASP A 138 -7.17 -8.14 -11.06
N LEU A 139 -8.13 -7.45 -10.45
CA LEU A 139 -8.01 -6.89 -9.10
C LEU A 139 -8.36 -7.94 -8.04
N TRP A 140 -7.89 -7.71 -6.84
CA TRP A 140 -8.28 -8.44 -5.65
C TRP A 140 -9.80 -8.37 -5.44
N ASP A 141 -10.41 -9.50 -5.04
CA ASP A 141 -11.87 -9.69 -5.13
C ASP A 141 -12.69 -8.74 -4.25
N GLU A 142 -12.12 -8.26 -3.14
CA GLU A 142 -12.79 -7.34 -2.22
C GLU A 142 -12.51 -5.85 -2.51
N VAL A 143 -11.93 -5.53 -3.67
CA VAL A 143 -11.91 -4.13 -4.15
C VAL A 143 -13.35 -3.67 -4.33
N LEU A 144 -13.75 -2.69 -3.53
CA LEU A 144 -15.15 -2.27 -3.43
C LEU A 144 -15.65 -1.65 -4.73
N ASP A 145 -14.87 -0.72 -5.30
CA ASP A 145 -15.25 -0.08 -6.56
C ASP A 145 -14.03 0.52 -7.30
N VAL A 146 -14.28 0.87 -8.56
CA VAL A 146 -13.34 1.57 -9.45
C VAL A 146 -13.81 3.01 -9.59
N LEU A 147 -13.05 3.95 -9.03
CA LEU A 147 -13.45 5.34 -8.88
C LEU A 147 -12.68 6.27 -9.81
N THR A 148 -13.33 7.35 -10.23
CA THR A 148 -12.61 8.53 -10.72
C THR A 148 -12.01 9.31 -9.54
N ILE A 149 -11.06 10.20 -9.84
CA ILE A 149 -10.47 11.06 -8.79
C ILE A 149 -11.53 12.01 -8.18
N GLY A 150 -12.53 12.41 -8.95
CA GLY A 150 -13.62 13.25 -8.47
C GLY A 150 -14.51 12.51 -7.45
N ASP A 151 -14.85 11.25 -7.73
CA ASP A 151 -15.60 10.39 -6.81
C ASP A 151 -14.83 10.21 -5.50
N PHE A 152 -13.52 9.93 -5.59
CA PHE A 152 -12.66 9.77 -4.43
C PHE A 152 -12.63 11.06 -3.58
N TYR A 153 -12.46 12.23 -4.18
CA TYR A 153 -12.51 13.49 -3.43
C TYR A 153 -13.87 13.73 -2.77
N GLY A 154 -14.97 13.35 -3.41
CA GLY A 154 -16.29 13.39 -2.80
C GLY A 154 -16.38 12.57 -1.52
N MET A 155 -15.72 11.40 -1.49
CA MET A 155 -15.66 10.52 -0.33
C MET A 155 -14.74 11.02 0.77
N CYS A 156 -13.68 11.78 0.41
CA CYS A 156 -12.75 12.38 1.36
C CYS A 156 -13.34 13.60 2.09
N GLY A 157 -14.52 14.06 1.70
CA GLY A 157 -15.18 15.21 2.35
C GLY A 157 -15.57 14.92 3.80
N GLY A 158 -15.73 15.99 4.57
CA GLY A 158 -16.18 15.93 5.96
C GLY A 158 -15.19 16.52 6.97
N ALA A 159 -15.71 16.84 8.17
CA ALA A 159 -14.89 17.32 9.26
C ALA A 159 -14.04 16.17 9.82
N ASN A 160 -12.84 16.49 10.32
CA ASN A 160 -11.92 15.52 10.92
C ASN A 160 -11.46 14.41 9.95
N THR A 161 -11.29 14.77 8.67
CA THR A 161 -10.72 13.89 7.64
C THR A 161 -9.27 14.29 7.34
N GLN A 162 -8.40 13.29 7.19
CA GLN A 162 -7.02 13.49 6.75
C GLN A 162 -6.79 12.74 5.45
N ILE A 163 -6.11 13.37 4.50
CA ILE A 163 -5.64 12.74 3.26
C ILE A 163 -4.14 12.47 3.40
N ILE A 164 -3.75 11.23 3.15
CA ILE A 164 -2.35 10.77 3.22
C ILE A 164 -1.96 10.25 1.84
N PHE A 165 -0.79 10.63 1.38
CA PHE A 165 -0.22 10.18 0.11
C PHE A 165 1.05 9.38 0.36
N THR A 166 1.16 8.17 -0.23
CA THR A 166 2.30 7.26 -0.14
C THR A 166 2.88 6.92 -1.50
#